data_d4afc3a70afcde1925fc684e80186cd1
#
_entry.id   d4afc3a70afcde1925fc684e80186cd1
#
_cell.length_a   1.000
_cell.length_b   1.000
_cell.length_c   1.000
_cell.angle_alpha   90.00
_cell.angle_beta   90.00
_cell.angle_gamma   90.00
#
_symmetry.space_group_name_H-M   'P 1'
#
loop_
_entity.id
_entity.type
_entity.pdbx_description
1 polymer ?
#
loop_
_entity_poly.entity_id
_entity_poly.type
_entity_poly.pdbx_seq_one_letter_code
_entity_poly.pdbx_strand_id
1 'polypeptide(L)'
;NYAKDFQYAKSAAFGENYNNSNEKGLFIGANAKILPKFVLAGYFDSFTFPWLKYQVSAPSHGFDYFAQLNYTPTKSIDMYFRIRTKLKPVNTPEVVDRIDYLVDANRTNYRFNVSYAANSQWKFVNRVELITYKKGDAATSNGYVFFQDVKYKPQGLKLSIIARYMLFQTESFDARVYTYENDVMYANSIPFFSGKGSRFFALVNYEVNRNIELWVRYAQTYFTNPNVFILTNSGSLDTVIGNKKS
;
A
#
# COMPACT_ATOMS: atom_id res chain seq x y z
N ASN A 1 -33.93 -5.79 1.92
CA ASN A 1 -33.40 -6.87 1.08
C ASN A 1 -33.00 -6.30 -0.25
N TYR A 2 -31.71 -6.27 -0.54
CA TYR A 2 -31.18 -5.86 -1.84
C TYR A 2 -31.00 -7.11 -2.72
N ALA A 3 -31.08 -6.93 -4.03
CA ALA A 3 -30.76 -8.01 -4.96
C ALA A 3 -29.31 -8.44 -4.75
N LYS A 4 -29.02 -9.74 -4.88
CA LYS A 4 -27.68 -10.31 -4.66
C LYS A 4 -26.60 -9.63 -5.47
N ASP A 5 -26.93 -9.16 -6.66
CA ASP A 5 -26.02 -8.52 -7.61
C ASP A 5 -26.09 -6.98 -7.57
N PHE A 6 -26.89 -6.43 -6.66
CA PHE A 6 -26.94 -5.00 -6.49
C PHE A 6 -25.65 -4.48 -5.84
N GLN A 7 -24.91 -3.68 -6.59
CA GLN A 7 -23.76 -2.97 -6.08
C GLN A 7 -24.02 -1.48 -6.01
N TYR A 8 -24.02 -0.96 -4.81
CA TYR A 8 -24.05 0.46 -4.57
C TYR A 8 -22.66 1.05 -4.78
N ALA A 9 -22.54 2.18 -5.50
CA ALA A 9 -21.26 2.76 -5.92
C ALA A 9 -20.24 3.00 -4.78
N LYS A 10 -20.72 3.15 -3.55
CA LYS A 10 -19.88 3.34 -2.35
C LYS A 10 -19.94 2.17 -1.36
N SER A 11 -20.59 1.07 -1.69
CA SER A 11 -20.77 -0.07 -0.77
C SER A 11 -19.44 -0.73 -0.40
N ALA A 12 -18.49 -0.79 -1.35
CA ALA A 12 -17.16 -1.32 -1.11
C ALA A 12 -16.27 -0.41 -0.22
N ALA A 13 -16.66 0.84 0.04
CA ALA A 13 -15.89 1.75 0.89
C ALA A 13 -15.85 1.31 2.35
N PHE A 14 -16.85 0.54 2.81
CA PHE A 14 -17.00 0.08 4.19
C PHE A 14 -17.01 -1.45 4.30
N GLY A 15 -16.93 -2.16 3.19
CA GLY A 15 -16.93 -3.61 3.15
C GLY A 15 -15.51 -4.17 3.05
N GLU A 16 -15.25 -5.27 3.74
CA GLU A 16 -14.03 -6.06 3.60
C GLU A 16 -14.06 -6.91 2.32
N ASN A 17 -15.24 -7.33 1.88
CA ASN A 17 -15.45 -8.02 0.62
C ASN A 17 -15.74 -7.02 -0.53
N TYR A 18 -15.46 -7.45 -1.75
CA TYR A 18 -15.78 -6.68 -2.97
C TYR A 18 -17.29 -6.61 -3.25
N ASN A 19 -18.08 -7.50 -2.67
CA ASN A 19 -19.53 -7.49 -2.74
C ASN A 19 -20.13 -7.22 -1.35
N ASN A 20 -21.36 -6.75 -1.29
CA ASN A 20 -22.08 -6.42 -0.07
C ASN A 20 -22.84 -7.59 0.56
N SER A 21 -22.51 -8.83 0.21
CA SER A 21 -23.14 -10.03 0.73
C SER A 21 -22.30 -10.70 1.80
N ASN A 22 -22.96 -11.41 2.73
CA ASN A 22 -22.33 -12.21 3.79
C ASN A 22 -21.38 -11.41 4.70
N GLU A 23 -21.67 -10.13 4.97
CA GLU A 23 -20.85 -9.31 5.84
C GLU A 23 -21.74 -8.47 6.77
N LYS A 24 -21.34 -8.41 8.05
CA LYS A 24 -21.85 -7.48 9.05
C LYS A 24 -20.67 -6.76 9.66
N GLY A 25 -20.74 -5.46 9.80
CA GLY A 25 -19.61 -4.69 10.32
C GLY A 25 -20.05 -3.47 11.10
N LEU A 26 -19.12 -2.97 11.90
CA LEU A 26 -19.21 -1.69 12.59
C LEU A 26 -17.94 -0.91 12.32
N PHE A 27 -18.08 0.23 11.66
CA PHE A 27 -16.99 1.16 11.42
C PHE A 27 -17.19 2.43 12.23
N ILE A 28 -16.19 2.80 13.02
CA ILE A 28 -16.15 4.05 13.79
C ILE A 28 -14.84 4.76 13.46
N GLY A 29 -14.92 5.98 12.96
CA GLY A 29 -13.75 6.79 12.62
C GLY A 29 -13.86 8.19 13.20
N ALA A 30 -12.72 8.77 13.55
CA ALA A 30 -12.61 10.13 14.02
C ALA A 30 -11.38 10.83 13.45
N ASN A 31 -11.51 12.15 13.25
CA ASN A 31 -10.42 13.03 12.89
C ASN A 31 -10.52 14.27 13.77
N ALA A 32 -9.45 14.56 14.53
CA ALA A 32 -9.42 15.66 15.49
C ALA A 32 -8.12 16.47 15.38
N LYS A 33 -8.27 17.77 15.38
CA LYS A 33 -7.14 18.69 15.55
C LYS A 33 -6.85 18.81 17.05
N ILE A 34 -5.84 18.06 17.53
CA ILE A 34 -5.50 18.00 18.96
C ILE A 34 -4.66 19.19 19.43
N LEU A 35 -3.84 19.75 18.55
CA LEU A 35 -3.01 20.95 18.76
C LEU A 35 -2.89 21.76 17.46
N PRO A 36 -2.42 23.01 17.47
CA PRO A 36 -2.39 23.87 16.29
C PRO A 36 -1.72 23.31 15.04
N LYS A 37 -0.81 22.34 15.19
CA LYS A 37 -0.04 21.75 14.08
C LYS A 37 -0.20 20.25 14.01
N PHE A 38 -1.04 19.68 14.88
CA PHE A 38 -1.23 18.23 15.01
C PHE A 38 -2.67 17.83 14.75
N VAL A 39 -2.83 16.89 13.86
CA VAL A 39 -4.13 16.26 13.55
C VAL A 39 -4.00 14.76 13.77
N LEU A 40 -4.86 14.23 14.63
CA LEU A 40 -4.98 12.79 14.86
C LEU A 40 -6.18 12.26 14.08
N ALA A 41 -5.97 11.26 13.26
CA ALA A 41 -7.03 10.52 12.59
C ALA A 41 -6.95 9.05 13.00
N GLY A 42 -8.10 8.41 13.17
CA GLY A 42 -8.14 7.00 13.51
C GLY A 42 -9.48 6.37 13.17
N TYR A 43 -9.46 5.05 13.00
CA TYR A 43 -10.69 4.27 12.91
C TYR A 43 -10.51 2.89 13.55
N PHE A 44 -11.63 2.34 13.92
CA PHE A 44 -11.84 0.95 14.28
C PHE A 44 -12.91 0.37 13.37
N ASP A 45 -12.59 -0.75 12.74
CA ASP A 45 -13.49 -1.50 11.90
C ASP A 45 -13.57 -2.94 12.41
N SER A 46 -14.78 -3.40 12.70
CA SER A 46 -15.08 -4.76 13.11
C SER A 46 -16.00 -5.38 12.08
N PHE A 47 -15.62 -6.53 11.54
CA PHE A 47 -16.39 -7.22 10.51
C PHE A 47 -16.56 -8.70 10.84
N THR A 48 -17.73 -9.23 10.53
CA THR A 48 -18.11 -10.62 10.73
C THR A 48 -18.71 -11.19 9.47
N PHE A 49 -18.28 -12.36 9.11
CA PHE A 49 -18.81 -13.16 8.01
C PHE A 49 -19.62 -14.34 8.61
N PRO A 50 -20.97 -14.26 8.64
CA PRO A 50 -21.80 -15.31 9.20
C PRO A 50 -21.72 -16.65 8.45
N TRP A 51 -21.25 -16.63 7.21
CA TRP A 51 -21.13 -17.78 6.33
C TRP A 51 -19.74 -17.86 5.71
N LEU A 52 -19.46 -18.95 5.03
CA LEU A 52 -18.20 -19.21 4.33
C LEU A 52 -17.89 -18.12 3.30
N LYS A 53 -16.62 -17.91 3.04
CA LYS A 53 -16.13 -17.05 1.95
C LYS A 53 -14.89 -17.68 1.31
N TYR A 54 -14.42 -17.08 0.21
CA TYR A 54 -13.22 -17.54 -0.46
C TYR A 54 -12.03 -17.64 0.51
N GLN A 55 -11.39 -18.82 0.56
CA GLN A 55 -10.27 -19.14 1.47
C GLN A 55 -10.59 -19.07 2.97
N VAL A 56 -11.87 -19.11 3.37
CA VAL A 56 -12.28 -19.12 4.77
C VAL A 56 -13.46 -20.09 4.92
N SER A 57 -13.19 -21.30 5.40
CA SER A 57 -14.11 -22.45 5.40
C SER A 57 -15.03 -22.49 6.62
N ALA A 58 -15.12 -21.42 7.41
CA ALA A 58 -16.04 -21.30 8.54
C ALA A 58 -16.49 -19.84 8.75
N PRO A 59 -17.56 -19.59 9.51
CA PRO A 59 -17.88 -18.24 9.98
C PRO A 59 -16.67 -17.59 10.65
N SER A 60 -16.46 -16.31 10.39
CA SER A 60 -15.23 -15.64 10.81
C SER A 60 -15.47 -14.20 11.25
N HIS A 61 -14.57 -13.68 12.06
CA HIS A 61 -14.63 -12.36 12.62
C HIS A 61 -13.24 -11.71 12.57
N GLY A 62 -13.17 -10.43 12.25
CA GLY A 62 -11.90 -9.71 12.16
C GLY A 62 -12.01 -8.25 12.54
N PHE A 63 -10.85 -7.60 12.61
CA PHE A 63 -10.71 -6.20 12.98
C PHE A 63 -9.69 -5.49 12.11
N ASP A 64 -9.89 -4.19 11.88
CA ASP A 64 -8.94 -3.30 11.27
C ASP A 64 -8.83 -2.02 12.11
N TYR A 65 -7.65 -1.76 12.66
CA TYR A 65 -7.35 -0.58 13.46
C TYR A 65 -6.41 0.33 12.68
N PHE A 66 -6.71 1.60 12.71
CA PHE A 66 -5.89 2.60 12.06
C PHE A 66 -5.72 3.81 12.98
N ALA A 67 -4.50 4.30 13.10
CA ALA A 67 -4.20 5.57 13.72
C ALA A 67 -3.11 6.30 12.92
N GLN A 68 -3.29 7.59 12.71
CA GLN A 68 -2.34 8.46 12.05
C GLN A 68 -2.24 9.80 12.75
N LEU A 69 -1.03 10.16 13.14
CA LEU A 69 -0.70 11.47 13.66
C LEU A 69 -0.01 12.28 12.55
N ASN A 70 -0.65 13.35 12.12
CA ASN A 70 -0.08 14.31 11.17
C ASN A 70 0.52 15.48 11.95
N TYR A 71 1.70 15.92 11.53
CA TYR A 71 2.41 17.08 12.08
C TYR A 71 2.87 17.97 10.96
N THR A 72 2.39 19.21 10.95
CA THR A 72 2.70 20.23 9.93
C THR A 72 3.36 21.45 10.62
N PRO A 73 4.68 21.37 10.93
CA PRO A 73 5.39 22.44 11.63
C PRO A 73 5.39 23.75 10.85
N THR A 74 5.51 23.68 9.54
CA THR A 74 5.52 24.81 8.61
C THR A 74 4.70 24.49 7.37
N LYS A 75 4.39 25.49 6.52
CA LYS A 75 3.71 25.26 5.23
C LYS A 75 4.52 24.39 4.26
N SER A 76 5.84 24.31 4.47
CA SER A 76 6.77 23.56 3.60
C SER A 76 7.05 22.15 4.07
N ILE A 77 6.70 21.80 5.31
CA ILE A 77 7.00 20.51 5.91
C ILE A 77 5.69 19.86 6.38
N ASP A 78 5.46 18.65 5.91
CA ASP A 78 4.35 17.80 6.33
C ASP A 78 4.88 16.41 6.65
N MET A 79 4.55 15.92 7.84
CA MET A 79 5.00 14.63 8.35
C MET A 79 3.82 13.87 8.90
N TYR A 80 3.86 12.55 8.79
CA TYR A 80 2.95 11.71 9.55
C TYR A 80 3.59 10.41 10.00
N PHE A 81 3.13 9.95 11.15
CA PHE A 81 3.30 8.60 11.61
C PHE A 81 1.97 7.87 11.57
N ARG A 82 1.96 6.65 11.04
CA ARG A 82 0.78 5.81 10.87
C ARG A 82 1.03 4.42 11.40
N ILE A 83 0.04 3.91 12.09
CA ILE A 83 -0.08 2.50 12.45
C ILE A 83 -1.38 1.96 11.88
N ARG A 84 -1.35 0.77 11.31
CA ARG A 84 -2.54 0.02 10.91
C ARG A 84 -2.32 -1.44 11.21
N THR A 85 -3.24 -2.02 11.98
CA THR A 85 -3.25 -3.44 12.30
C THR A 85 -4.55 -4.05 11.80
N LYS A 86 -4.42 -5.12 11.00
CA LYS A 86 -5.56 -5.88 10.51
C LYS A 86 -5.41 -7.32 10.92
N LEU A 87 -6.42 -7.82 11.64
CA LEU A 87 -6.55 -9.21 12.04
C LEU A 87 -7.75 -9.81 11.33
N LYS A 88 -7.52 -10.91 10.62
CA LYS A 88 -8.57 -11.69 9.98
C LYS A 88 -8.23 -13.17 9.97
N PRO A 89 -9.19 -14.05 10.25
CA PRO A 89 -9.00 -15.47 10.09
C PRO A 89 -8.81 -15.87 8.64
N VAL A 90 -7.95 -16.86 8.41
CA VAL A 90 -7.69 -17.51 7.12
C VAL A 90 -7.56 -19.02 7.34
N ASN A 91 -7.78 -19.80 6.30
CA ASN A 91 -7.55 -21.24 6.37
C ASN A 91 -6.07 -21.55 6.63
N THR A 92 -5.80 -22.63 7.36
CA THR A 92 -4.45 -23.22 7.45
C THR A 92 -4.05 -23.77 6.08
N PRO A 93 -2.76 -23.68 5.68
CA PRO A 93 -2.30 -24.23 4.41
C PRO A 93 -2.13 -25.76 4.44
N GLU A 94 -2.09 -26.38 5.62
CA GLU A 94 -1.83 -27.81 5.78
C GLU A 94 -3.13 -28.56 5.99
N VAL A 95 -3.48 -29.35 4.99
CA VAL A 95 -4.57 -30.31 5.05
C VAL A 95 -4.03 -31.62 5.64
N VAL A 96 -3.93 -31.72 6.96
CA VAL A 96 -3.60 -32.98 7.61
C VAL A 96 -4.84 -33.91 7.66
N ASP A 97 -6.03 -33.33 7.78
CA ASP A 97 -7.30 -34.08 7.98
C ASP A 97 -8.46 -33.53 7.14
N ARG A 98 -8.34 -33.31 5.87
CA ARG A 98 -9.46 -32.94 4.97
C ARG A 98 -10.32 -31.71 5.40
N ILE A 99 -10.04 -31.12 6.55
CA ILE A 99 -10.77 -29.95 7.08
C ILE A 99 -9.73 -28.85 7.40
N ASP A 100 -9.85 -27.74 6.71
CA ASP A 100 -9.05 -26.56 6.99
C ASP A 100 -9.49 -25.91 8.31
N TYR A 101 -8.57 -25.66 9.20
CA TYR A 101 -8.83 -24.85 10.39
C TYR A 101 -8.66 -23.38 10.08
N LEU A 102 -9.41 -22.55 10.79
CA LEU A 102 -9.17 -21.12 10.77
C LEU A 102 -8.07 -20.76 11.77
N VAL A 103 -7.12 -19.98 11.31
CA VAL A 103 -6.09 -19.35 12.15
C VAL A 103 -6.08 -17.84 11.92
N ASP A 104 -5.76 -17.12 12.94
CA ASP A 104 -5.67 -15.66 12.86
C ASP A 104 -4.44 -15.24 12.06
N ALA A 105 -4.67 -14.42 11.04
CA ALA A 105 -3.63 -13.72 10.32
C ALA A 105 -3.62 -12.25 10.75
N ASN A 106 -2.55 -11.86 11.41
CA ASN A 106 -2.35 -10.49 11.88
C ASN A 106 -1.29 -9.79 11.04
N ARG A 107 -1.64 -8.63 10.47
CA ARG A 107 -0.75 -7.78 9.70
C ARG A 107 -0.72 -6.39 10.29
N THR A 108 0.45 -5.95 10.73
CA THR A 108 0.65 -4.58 11.22
C THR A 108 1.61 -3.82 10.31
N ASN A 109 1.22 -2.61 9.95
CA ASN A 109 2.02 -1.69 9.16
C ASN A 109 2.34 -0.45 10.01
N TYR A 110 3.61 -0.13 10.13
CA TYR A 110 4.13 1.12 10.71
C TYR A 110 4.70 1.96 9.57
N ARG A 111 4.25 3.21 9.43
CA ARG A 111 4.70 4.09 8.35
C ARG A 111 5.06 5.46 8.91
N PHE A 112 6.25 5.91 8.56
CA PHE A 112 6.67 7.28 8.76
C PHE A 112 6.92 7.94 7.41
N ASN A 113 6.39 9.14 7.21
CA ASN A 113 6.50 9.88 5.96
C ASN A 113 6.82 11.33 6.25
N VAL A 114 7.77 11.87 5.50
CA VAL A 114 8.15 13.28 5.55
C VAL A 114 8.08 13.83 4.14
N SER A 115 7.37 14.94 3.97
CA SER A 115 7.29 15.72 2.74
C SER A 115 7.86 17.11 3.00
N TYR A 116 8.84 17.51 2.20
CA TYR A 116 9.52 18.80 2.32
C TYR A 116 9.55 19.53 0.98
N ALA A 117 8.93 20.68 0.90
CA ALA A 117 9.03 21.61 -0.23
C ALA A 117 10.17 22.60 0.05
N ALA A 118 11.34 22.39 -0.57
CA ALA A 118 12.49 23.26 -0.40
C ALA A 118 12.22 24.66 -0.99
N ASN A 119 11.50 24.71 -2.10
CA ASN A 119 11.00 25.92 -2.74
C ASN A 119 9.81 25.56 -3.66
N SER A 120 9.36 26.50 -4.50
CA SER A 120 8.26 26.29 -5.45
C SER A 120 8.55 25.23 -6.54
N GLN A 121 9.82 24.89 -6.77
CA GLN A 121 10.27 23.98 -7.83
C GLN A 121 10.57 22.57 -7.29
N TRP A 122 11.12 22.47 -6.08
CA TRP A 122 11.65 21.23 -5.53
C TRP A 122 10.84 20.76 -4.33
N LYS A 123 10.37 19.51 -4.41
CA LYS A 123 9.72 18.81 -3.30
C LYS A 123 10.31 17.42 -3.14
N PHE A 124 10.66 17.08 -1.90
CA PHE A 124 11.18 15.78 -1.50
C PHE A 124 10.16 15.05 -0.65
N VAL A 125 10.03 13.74 -0.85
CA VAL A 125 9.20 12.88 0.00
C VAL A 125 10.01 11.67 0.39
N ASN A 126 10.16 11.43 1.69
CA ASN A 126 10.83 10.26 2.23
C ASN A 126 9.81 9.43 2.99
N ARG A 127 9.86 8.11 2.81
CA ARG A 127 9.00 7.17 3.54
C ARG A 127 9.79 5.97 4.00
N VAL A 128 9.54 5.61 5.25
CA VAL A 128 9.92 4.32 5.83
C VAL A 128 8.63 3.59 6.19
N GLU A 129 8.52 2.33 5.83
CA GLU A 129 7.42 1.48 6.25
C GLU A 129 7.96 0.13 6.72
N LEU A 130 7.49 -0.31 7.88
CA LEU A 130 7.77 -1.62 8.46
C LEU A 130 6.47 -2.40 8.49
N ILE A 131 6.55 -3.67 8.15
CA ILE A 131 5.41 -4.58 8.14
C ILE A 131 5.78 -5.78 8.98
N THR A 132 4.86 -6.18 9.84
CA THR A 132 4.92 -7.46 10.54
C THR A 132 3.71 -8.28 10.16
N TYR A 133 3.92 -9.55 9.85
CA TYR A 133 2.86 -10.50 9.53
C TYR A 133 3.03 -11.76 10.35
N LYS A 134 1.96 -12.19 11.00
CA LYS A 134 1.92 -13.43 11.76
C LYS A 134 0.66 -14.21 11.42
N LYS A 135 0.79 -15.50 11.12
CA LYS A 135 -0.32 -16.41 10.83
C LYS A 135 -0.32 -17.55 11.83
N GLY A 136 -1.33 -17.61 12.71
CA GLY A 136 -1.42 -18.62 13.77
C GLY A 136 -0.15 -18.65 14.62
N ASP A 137 0.39 -19.84 14.83
CA ASP A 137 1.61 -20.09 15.60
C ASP A 137 2.89 -19.98 14.76
N ALA A 138 2.79 -19.65 13.48
CA ALA A 138 3.97 -19.47 12.63
C ALA A 138 4.86 -18.32 13.11
N ALA A 139 6.14 -18.38 12.78
CA ALA A 139 7.08 -17.31 13.06
C ALA A 139 6.62 -16.00 12.40
N THR A 140 6.83 -14.89 13.08
CA THR A 140 6.55 -13.56 12.53
C THR A 140 7.44 -13.30 11.34
N SER A 141 6.85 -12.86 10.25
CA SER A 141 7.55 -12.45 9.03
C SER A 141 7.55 -10.93 8.92
N ASN A 142 8.70 -10.37 8.62
CA ASN A 142 8.92 -8.93 8.56
C ASN A 142 9.16 -8.46 7.13
N GLY A 143 8.73 -7.24 6.86
CA GLY A 143 9.01 -6.54 5.62
C GLY A 143 9.31 -5.07 5.90
N TYR A 144 10.17 -4.47 5.08
CA TYR A 144 10.41 -3.04 5.14
C TYR A 144 10.65 -2.45 3.76
N VAL A 145 10.30 -1.18 3.65
CA VAL A 145 10.61 -0.35 2.50
C VAL A 145 11.07 1.03 2.97
N PHE A 146 12.06 1.52 2.27
CA PHE A 146 12.46 2.92 2.31
C PHE A 146 12.43 3.46 0.90
N PHE A 147 11.86 4.65 0.70
CA PHE A 147 12.01 5.36 -0.57
C PHE A 147 12.13 6.87 -0.41
N GLN A 148 12.75 7.47 -1.42
CA GLN A 148 12.81 8.90 -1.61
C GLN A 148 12.24 9.27 -2.96
N ASP A 149 11.28 10.21 -2.97
CA ASP A 149 10.80 10.90 -4.16
C ASP A 149 11.46 12.26 -4.27
N VAL A 150 11.88 12.59 -5.47
CA VAL A 150 12.28 13.92 -5.87
C VAL A 150 11.28 14.40 -6.91
N LYS A 151 10.60 15.50 -6.63
CA LYS A 151 9.67 16.16 -7.54
C LYS A 151 10.26 17.50 -7.95
N TYR A 152 10.40 17.69 -9.25
CA TYR A 152 10.95 18.90 -9.83
C TYR A 152 9.98 19.52 -10.82
N LYS A 153 9.67 20.78 -10.62
CA LYS A 153 8.79 21.56 -11.49
C LYS A 153 9.44 22.95 -11.75
N PRO A 154 10.22 23.09 -12.83
CA PRO A 154 10.91 24.35 -13.16
C PRO A 154 9.93 25.49 -13.39
N GLN A 155 10.33 26.70 -13.02
CA GLN A 155 9.55 27.90 -13.33
C GLN A 155 9.67 28.23 -14.82
N GLY A 156 8.59 28.73 -15.40
CA GLY A 156 8.55 29.13 -16.81
C GLY A 156 8.49 28.01 -17.83
N LEU A 157 8.63 26.75 -17.40
CA LEU A 157 8.46 25.58 -18.23
C LEU A 157 7.26 24.75 -17.79
N LYS A 158 6.50 24.27 -18.74
CA LYS A 158 5.37 23.36 -18.51
C LYS A 158 5.86 21.92 -18.36
N LEU A 159 6.85 21.71 -17.50
CA LEU A 159 7.54 20.45 -17.27
C LEU A 159 7.36 20.04 -15.80
N SER A 160 7.10 18.77 -15.58
CA SER A 160 7.11 18.14 -14.25
C SER A 160 7.87 16.83 -14.29
N ILE A 161 8.82 16.65 -13.39
CA ILE A 161 9.62 15.44 -13.27
C ILE A 161 9.41 14.86 -11.87
N ILE A 162 9.15 13.58 -11.81
CA ILE A 162 9.08 12.82 -10.54
C ILE A 162 10.04 11.64 -10.69
N ALA A 163 10.99 11.52 -9.77
CA ALA A 163 11.88 10.38 -9.69
C ALA A 163 11.77 9.75 -8.29
N ARG A 164 11.78 8.42 -8.22
CA ARG A 164 11.83 7.65 -6.97
C ARG A 164 12.98 6.68 -7.00
N TYR A 165 13.69 6.60 -5.89
CA TYR A 165 14.55 5.46 -5.57
C TYR A 165 14.03 4.78 -4.31
N MET A 166 13.89 3.46 -4.37
CA MET A 166 13.31 2.65 -3.32
C MET A 166 14.17 1.42 -3.04
N LEU A 167 14.29 1.09 -1.76
CA LEU A 167 14.87 -0.14 -1.26
C LEU A 167 13.79 -0.92 -0.52
N PHE A 168 13.73 -2.23 -0.73
CA PHE A 168 12.78 -3.11 -0.06
C PHE A 168 13.42 -4.44 0.31
N GLN A 169 12.93 -5.01 1.42
CA GLN A 169 13.24 -6.38 1.81
C GLN A 169 12.06 -6.97 2.57
N THR A 170 11.69 -8.21 2.27
CA THR A 170 10.65 -8.96 2.97
C THR A 170 11.12 -10.38 3.20
N GLU A 171 10.78 -10.96 4.35
CA GLU A 171 11.14 -12.33 4.70
C GLU A 171 10.21 -13.35 4.03
N SER A 172 8.97 -12.95 3.73
CA SER A 172 7.99 -13.78 3.03
C SER A 172 7.12 -12.95 2.08
N PHE A 173 6.37 -13.65 1.20
CA PHE A 173 5.38 -13.02 0.34
C PHE A 173 4.23 -12.39 1.14
N ASP A 174 3.90 -12.93 2.30
CA ASP A 174 2.83 -12.40 3.15
C ASP A 174 3.20 -11.05 3.80
N ALA A 175 4.50 -10.80 4.00
CA ALA A 175 5.03 -9.51 4.47
C ALA A 175 5.29 -8.51 3.32
N ARG A 176 4.80 -8.78 2.09
CA ARG A 176 4.98 -7.90 0.93
C ARG A 176 4.53 -6.46 1.18
N VAL A 177 5.22 -5.53 0.56
CA VAL A 177 4.97 -4.10 0.70
C VAL A 177 4.20 -3.57 -0.50
N TYR A 178 3.22 -2.72 -0.29
CA TYR A 178 2.50 -2.02 -1.34
C TYR A 178 2.89 -0.55 -1.35
N THR A 179 3.30 -0.03 -2.50
CA THR A 179 3.61 1.40 -2.63
C THR A 179 2.84 1.98 -3.82
N TYR A 180 2.18 3.11 -3.57
CA TYR A 180 1.64 3.89 -4.67
C TYR A 180 2.78 4.53 -5.46
N GLU A 181 2.73 4.44 -6.78
CA GLU A 181 3.61 5.11 -7.71
C GLU A 181 2.82 6.06 -8.60
N ASN A 182 3.39 7.24 -8.87
CA ASN A 182 2.83 8.11 -9.87
C ASN A 182 2.95 7.44 -11.25
N ASP A 183 1.89 7.52 -12.03
CA ASP A 183 1.81 6.90 -13.36
C ASP A 183 1.33 7.90 -14.40
N VAL A 184 1.34 7.49 -15.67
CA VAL A 184 0.80 8.27 -16.78
C VAL A 184 -0.71 8.47 -16.61
N MET A 185 -1.27 9.44 -17.31
CA MET A 185 -2.71 9.73 -17.25
C MET A 185 -3.53 8.45 -17.54
N TYR A 186 -4.58 8.24 -16.77
CA TYR A 186 -5.49 7.08 -16.80
C TYR A 186 -4.88 5.73 -16.38
N ALA A 187 -3.59 5.67 -16.08
CA ALA A 187 -3.00 4.50 -15.44
C ALA A 187 -2.93 4.70 -13.93
N ASN A 188 -3.26 3.66 -13.17
CA ASN A 188 -3.16 3.68 -11.71
C ASN A 188 -2.45 2.42 -11.25
N SER A 189 -1.28 2.58 -10.66
CA SER A 189 -0.44 1.47 -10.25
C SER A 189 -0.14 1.49 -8.76
N ILE A 190 -0.46 0.38 -8.10
CA ILE A 190 -0.05 0.10 -6.71
C ILE A 190 0.72 -1.21 -6.72
N PRO A 191 1.97 -1.21 -7.21
CA PRO A 191 2.77 -2.42 -7.24
C PRO A 191 3.04 -2.93 -5.82
N PHE A 192 3.16 -4.26 -5.70
CA PHE A 192 3.67 -4.89 -4.50
C PHE A 192 5.12 -5.35 -4.71
N PHE A 193 5.85 -5.40 -3.61
CA PHE A 193 7.25 -5.82 -3.58
C PHE A 193 7.44 -6.90 -2.51
N SER A 194 8.10 -7.99 -2.89
CA SER A 194 8.46 -9.10 -2.03
C SER A 194 9.89 -9.54 -2.34
N GLY A 195 10.59 -10.14 -1.38
CA GLY A 195 12.00 -10.46 -1.49
C GLY A 195 12.89 -9.27 -1.16
N LYS A 196 14.09 -9.19 -1.74
CA LYS A 196 15.07 -8.14 -1.48
C LYS A 196 15.51 -7.48 -2.77
N GLY A 197 15.45 -6.15 -2.83
CA GLY A 197 15.83 -5.45 -4.03
C GLY A 197 15.77 -3.94 -3.90
N SER A 198 15.97 -3.30 -5.04
CA SER A 198 15.80 -1.87 -5.24
C SER A 198 14.93 -1.59 -6.46
N ARG A 199 14.29 -0.43 -6.46
CA ARG A 199 13.49 0.04 -7.58
C ARG A 199 13.74 1.51 -7.83
N PHE A 200 13.87 1.84 -9.10
CA PHE A 200 13.91 3.20 -9.60
C PHE A 200 12.74 3.42 -10.56
N PHE A 201 12.09 4.54 -10.48
CA PHE A 201 11.25 5.04 -11.57
C PHE A 201 11.43 6.54 -11.77
N ALA A 202 11.20 6.97 -12.99
CA ALA A 202 11.10 8.38 -13.37
C ALA A 202 9.86 8.58 -14.23
N LEU A 203 9.13 9.64 -13.95
CA LEU A 203 7.97 10.10 -14.71
C LEU A 203 8.23 11.53 -15.14
N VAL A 204 8.16 11.76 -16.43
CA VAL A 204 8.26 13.10 -17.02
C VAL A 204 6.93 13.45 -17.65
N ASN A 205 6.43 14.61 -17.32
CA ASN A 205 5.23 15.16 -17.92
C ASN A 205 5.58 16.51 -18.55
N TYR A 206 5.17 16.72 -19.80
CA TYR A 206 5.41 17.94 -20.55
C TYR A 206 4.15 18.39 -21.29
N GLU A 207 3.65 19.57 -20.95
CA GLU A 207 2.52 20.21 -21.63
C GLU A 207 3.06 21.01 -22.83
N VAL A 208 2.96 20.43 -24.02
CA VAL A 208 3.41 21.04 -25.29
C VAL A 208 2.57 22.28 -25.59
N ASN A 209 1.25 22.17 -25.46
CA ASN A 209 0.30 23.26 -25.62
C ASN A 209 -0.96 22.97 -24.79
N ARG A 210 -2.00 23.79 -24.91
CA ARG A 210 -3.26 23.64 -24.14
C ARG A 210 -4.02 22.33 -24.43
N ASN A 211 -3.75 21.68 -25.56
CA ASN A 211 -4.47 20.50 -26.02
C ASN A 211 -3.61 19.23 -26.04
N ILE A 212 -2.28 19.36 -25.86
CA ILE A 212 -1.33 18.26 -25.97
C ILE A 212 -0.45 18.21 -24.75
N GLU A 213 -0.50 17.09 -24.04
CA GLU A 213 0.31 16.76 -22.87
C GLU A 213 1.00 15.40 -23.12
N LEU A 214 2.29 15.35 -22.91
CA LEU A 214 3.12 14.14 -23.12
C LEU A 214 3.56 13.58 -21.77
N TRP A 215 3.43 12.28 -21.63
CA TRP A 215 3.85 11.53 -20.46
C TRP A 215 4.84 10.45 -20.86
N VAL A 216 5.96 10.43 -20.17
CA VAL A 216 6.97 9.37 -20.36
C VAL A 216 7.30 8.80 -18.98
N ARG A 217 7.13 7.49 -18.81
CA ARG A 217 7.48 6.79 -17.58
C ARG A 217 8.52 5.71 -17.88
N TYR A 218 9.56 5.69 -17.07
CA TYR A 218 10.54 4.60 -17.04
C TYR A 218 10.55 4.01 -15.62
N ALA A 219 10.58 2.69 -15.51
CA ALA A 219 10.68 2.02 -14.22
C ALA A 219 11.53 0.75 -14.33
N GLN A 220 12.37 0.51 -13.33
CA GLN A 220 13.26 -0.64 -13.27
C GLN A 220 13.31 -1.18 -11.86
N THR A 221 13.17 -2.50 -11.69
CA THR A 221 13.33 -3.19 -10.42
C THR A 221 14.52 -4.13 -10.51
N TYR A 222 15.38 -4.06 -9.52
CA TYR A 222 16.52 -4.94 -9.35
C TYR A 222 16.31 -5.82 -8.13
N PHE A 223 16.38 -7.15 -8.28
CA PHE A 223 16.28 -8.13 -7.20
C PHE A 223 17.64 -8.72 -6.89
N THR A 224 17.97 -8.75 -5.60
CA THR A 224 19.27 -9.33 -5.15
C THR A 224 19.29 -10.85 -5.28
N ASN A 225 18.13 -11.51 -5.22
CA ASN A 225 18.01 -12.96 -5.42
C ASN A 225 17.08 -13.25 -6.62
N PRO A 226 17.61 -13.76 -7.75
CA PRO A 226 16.84 -13.98 -8.98
C PRO A 226 15.84 -15.14 -8.90
N ASN A 227 15.90 -15.98 -7.87
CA ASN A 227 15.00 -17.14 -7.71
C ASN A 227 13.62 -16.77 -7.12
N VAL A 228 13.39 -15.52 -6.81
CA VAL A 228 12.08 -15.04 -6.36
C VAL A 228 11.33 -14.48 -7.57
N PHE A 229 10.49 -15.29 -8.19
CA PHE A 229 9.55 -14.82 -9.23
C PHE A 229 8.56 -13.85 -8.61
N ILE A 230 8.64 -12.60 -8.98
CA ILE A 230 7.69 -11.58 -8.57
C ILE A 230 6.93 -11.14 -9.82
N LEU A 231 5.66 -11.50 -9.84
CA LEU A 231 4.71 -10.89 -10.76
C LEU A 231 4.51 -9.44 -10.30
N THR A 232 5.22 -8.51 -10.91
CA THR A 232 4.86 -7.09 -10.81
C THR A 232 3.61 -6.90 -11.65
N ASN A 233 2.47 -6.73 -10.98
CA ASN A 233 1.19 -6.50 -11.65
C ASN A 233 1.04 -5.00 -12.01
N SER A 234 2.11 -4.40 -12.55
CA SER A 234 2.04 -3.08 -13.15
C SER A 234 1.78 -3.29 -14.65
N GLY A 235 0.69 -2.74 -15.17
CA GLY A 235 0.40 -2.72 -16.61
C GLY A 235 1.41 -1.91 -17.44
N SER A 236 2.57 -1.57 -16.87
CA SER A 236 3.70 -0.90 -17.51
C SER A 236 4.78 -1.92 -17.88
N LEU A 237 5.54 -1.63 -18.94
CA LEU A 237 6.71 -2.40 -19.36
C LEU A 237 7.86 -2.24 -18.34
N ASP A 238 7.75 -2.91 -17.22
CA ASP A 238 8.81 -2.92 -16.22
C ASP A 238 9.84 -4.00 -16.56
N THR A 239 11.11 -3.60 -16.65
CA THR A 239 12.22 -4.55 -16.83
C THR A 239 12.69 -5.03 -15.46
N VAL A 240 12.62 -6.33 -15.23
CA VAL A 240 13.17 -6.98 -14.03
C VAL A 240 14.55 -7.51 -14.36
N ILE A 241 15.57 -7.02 -13.66
CA ILE A 241 16.96 -7.49 -13.82
C ILE A 241 17.33 -8.27 -12.56
N GLY A 242 17.57 -9.57 -12.71
CA GLY A 242 18.13 -10.41 -11.67
C GLY A 242 19.65 -10.46 -11.74
N ASN A 243 20.31 -10.66 -10.61
CA ASN A 243 21.76 -10.91 -10.58
C ASN A 243 22.03 -12.32 -11.14
N LYS A 244 22.62 -12.43 -12.34
CA LYS A 244 23.22 -13.70 -12.77
C LYS A 244 24.47 -13.91 -11.91
N LYS A 245 24.47 -14.92 -11.05
CA LYS A 245 25.73 -15.40 -10.48
C LYS A 245 26.57 -15.94 -11.65
N SER A 246 27.72 -15.31 -11.89
CA SER A 246 28.83 -15.91 -12.63
C SER A 246 29.39 -17.10 -11.89
#